data_8df846926237f6e23974d1bb845d8bff
#
_entry.id   8df846926237f6e23974d1bb845d8bff
#
_cell.length_a   1.000
_cell.length_b   1.000
_cell.length_c   1.000
_cell.angle_alpha   90.00
_cell.angle_beta   90.00
_cell.angle_gamma   90.00
#
_symmetry.space_group_name_H-M   'P 1'
#
loop_
_entity.id
_entity.type
_entity.pdbx_description
1 polymer ?
#
loop_
_entity_poly.entity_id
_entity_poly.type
_entity_poly.pdbx_seq_one_letter_code
_entity_poly.pdbx_strand_id
1 'polypeptide(L)'
;MPTRCSYGLIGRPLGHSFSPRYFSELFGHLGIDASYESYELQRIEELPELLATHPSLRGLNVTLPYKREVLHYMDACSPEVERLQAANVLCIERTPSGHPYITAHNTDVWGFYHSLLPLLSEERPHAWVFGTGGAASAVLYALEQLGISYEQVSRTPQSGQRSYESLTREEGEATPLWINATPIGLHEGECLPLPYEALGESHLCYDLIYNPSPTPFLRRALQSGARAKDGLEMLHLQADKAWQLWTANEEE
;
A
#
# COMPACT_ATOMS: atom_id res chain seq x y z
N MET A 1 -10.61 -35.61 2.02
CA MET A 1 -11.31 -34.34 1.92
C MET A 1 -10.31 -33.36 1.35
N PRO A 2 -10.66 -32.49 0.39
CA PRO A 2 -9.74 -31.47 -0.03
C PRO A 2 -9.34 -30.63 1.19
N THR A 3 -8.07 -30.36 1.32
CA THR A 3 -7.54 -29.54 2.43
C THR A 3 -8.06 -28.13 2.23
N ARG A 4 -8.77 -27.59 3.21
CA ARG A 4 -9.28 -26.21 3.19
C ARG A 4 -8.09 -25.26 2.97
N CYS A 5 -8.15 -24.41 1.94
CA CYS A 5 -7.12 -23.42 1.69
C CYS A 5 -7.10 -22.38 2.82
N SER A 6 -5.93 -21.94 3.20
CA SER A 6 -5.77 -20.87 4.19
C SER A 6 -4.88 -19.74 3.66
N TYR A 7 -5.20 -18.55 4.10
CA TYR A 7 -4.52 -17.30 3.80
C TYR A 7 -4.26 -16.54 5.09
N GLY A 8 -3.45 -15.52 5.05
CA GLY A 8 -3.24 -14.76 6.27
C GLY A 8 -2.45 -13.47 6.10
N LEU A 9 -2.18 -12.84 7.24
CA LEU A 9 -1.40 -11.62 7.36
C LEU A 9 -0.24 -11.85 8.32
N ILE A 10 0.98 -11.51 7.91
CA ILE A 10 2.13 -11.41 8.80
C ILE A 10 2.53 -9.96 9.02
N GLY A 11 2.92 -9.64 10.24
CA GLY A 11 3.33 -8.29 10.65
C GLY A 11 3.36 -8.14 12.17
N ARG A 12 3.59 -6.91 12.66
CA ARG A 12 3.55 -6.61 14.09
C ARG A 12 3.50 -5.11 14.36
N PRO A 13 2.53 -4.59 15.18
CA PRO A 13 1.35 -5.31 15.69
C PRO A 13 0.26 -5.47 14.63
N LEU A 14 -0.68 -6.42 14.81
CA LEU A 14 -1.75 -6.72 13.85
C LEU A 14 -3.15 -6.39 14.36
N GLY A 15 -3.31 -5.92 15.60
CA GLY A 15 -4.59 -5.79 16.30
C GLY A 15 -5.66 -4.91 15.64
N HIS A 16 -5.30 -4.07 14.68
CA HIS A 16 -6.22 -3.17 13.95
C HIS A 16 -6.15 -3.35 12.43
N SER A 17 -5.69 -4.50 11.96
CA SER A 17 -5.50 -4.76 10.53
C SER A 17 -6.84 -4.95 9.82
N PHE A 18 -6.97 -4.34 8.65
CA PHE A 18 -8.14 -4.40 7.78
C PHE A 18 -8.34 -5.79 7.15
N SER A 19 -7.25 -6.42 6.69
CA SER A 19 -7.27 -7.61 5.85
C SER A 19 -8.05 -8.80 6.42
N PRO A 20 -7.98 -9.16 7.72
CA PRO A 20 -8.71 -10.31 8.25
C PRO A 20 -10.23 -10.18 8.08
N ARG A 21 -10.77 -9.00 8.36
CA ARG A 21 -12.20 -8.74 8.18
C ARG A 21 -12.58 -8.76 6.70
N TYR A 22 -11.82 -8.05 5.88
CA TYR A 22 -12.06 -7.96 4.44
C TYR A 22 -12.12 -9.34 3.77
N PHE A 23 -11.09 -10.18 3.96
CA PHE A 23 -11.04 -11.50 3.34
C PHE A 23 -12.08 -12.46 3.90
N SER A 24 -12.42 -12.38 5.20
CA SER A 24 -13.50 -13.19 5.77
C SER A 24 -14.86 -12.85 5.14
N GLU A 25 -15.14 -11.55 4.93
CA GLU A 25 -16.35 -11.10 4.24
C GLU A 25 -16.33 -11.52 2.77
N LEU A 26 -15.20 -11.39 2.07
CA LEU A 26 -15.03 -11.79 0.67
C LEU A 26 -15.29 -13.29 0.50
N PHE A 27 -14.69 -14.16 1.31
CA PHE A 27 -14.89 -15.62 1.24
C PHE A 27 -16.35 -16.00 1.49
N GLY A 28 -16.99 -15.33 2.44
CA GLY A 28 -18.42 -15.52 2.70
C GLY A 28 -19.31 -15.15 1.52
N HIS A 29 -19.04 -14.03 0.86
CA HIS A 29 -19.80 -13.58 -0.32
C HIS A 29 -19.59 -14.48 -1.54
N LEU A 30 -18.38 -14.98 -1.74
CA LEU A 30 -18.05 -15.86 -2.88
C LEU A 30 -18.38 -17.33 -2.62
N GLY A 31 -18.77 -17.70 -1.37
CA GLY A 31 -19.03 -19.09 -1.00
C GLY A 31 -17.77 -19.97 -1.00
N ILE A 32 -16.60 -19.38 -0.76
CA ILE A 32 -15.31 -20.07 -0.79
C ILE A 32 -15.02 -20.67 0.58
N ASP A 33 -14.69 -21.98 0.63
CA ASP A 33 -14.26 -22.66 1.86
C ASP A 33 -12.77 -22.41 2.11
N ALA A 34 -12.47 -21.19 2.58
CA ALA A 34 -11.12 -20.77 2.96
C ALA A 34 -11.13 -20.07 4.32
N SER A 35 -9.96 -19.91 4.92
CA SER A 35 -9.78 -19.12 6.15
C SER A 35 -8.73 -18.03 5.93
N TYR A 36 -8.87 -16.93 6.68
CA TYR A 36 -7.85 -15.88 6.73
C TYR A 36 -7.50 -15.59 8.18
N GLU A 37 -6.21 -15.68 8.52
CA GLU A 37 -5.73 -15.56 9.89
C GLU A 37 -4.63 -14.52 10.03
N SER A 38 -4.48 -13.96 11.25
CA SER A 38 -3.39 -13.06 11.58
C SER A 38 -2.27 -13.82 12.29
N TYR A 39 -1.08 -13.77 11.74
CA TYR A 39 0.12 -14.37 12.30
C TYR A 39 1.08 -13.27 12.75
N GLU A 40 0.99 -12.88 14.02
CA GLU A 40 1.84 -11.85 14.59
C GLU A 40 3.21 -12.45 14.95
N LEU A 41 4.16 -12.36 14.02
CA LEU A 41 5.51 -12.87 14.21
C LEU A 41 6.32 -11.90 15.09
N GLN A 42 7.13 -12.44 16.02
CA GLN A 42 8.04 -11.62 16.82
C GLN A 42 9.23 -11.16 15.98
N ARG A 43 9.63 -11.98 15.00
CA ARG A 43 10.72 -11.76 14.06
C ARG A 43 10.46 -12.54 12.77
N ILE A 44 11.01 -12.07 11.65
CA ILE A 44 10.74 -12.65 10.33
C ILE A 44 11.32 -14.06 10.17
N GLU A 45 12.34 -14.42 10.97
CA GLU A 45 12.95 -15.76 10.98
C GLU A 45 11.99 -16.87 11.42
N GLU A 46 10.82 -16.52 11.95
CA GLU A 46 9.74 -17.47 12.28
C GLU A 46 8.91 -17.87 11.05
N LEU A 47 9.06 -17.17 9.91
CA LEU A 47 8.31 -17.47 8.68
C LEU A 47 8.49 -18.93 8.18
N PRO A 48 9.69 -19.51 8.13
CA PRO A 48 9.85 -20.92 7.72
C PRO A 48 9.11 -21.91 8.61
N GLU A 49 9.08 -21.69 9.93
CA GLU A 49 8.33 -22.51 10.88
C GLU A 49 6.82 -22.35 10.69
N LEU A 50 6.32 -21.13 10.48
CA LEU A 50 4.93 -20.87 10.13
C LEU A 50 4.52 -21.67 8.88
N LEU A 51 5.32 -21.63 7.82
CA LEU A 51 5.05 -22.33 6.56
C LEU A 51 5.10 -23.86 6.71
N ALA A 52 5.96 -24.37 7.58
CA ALA A 52 6.07 -25.80 7.86
C ALA A 52 4.87 -26.34 8.68
N THR A 53 4.38 -25.54 9.64
CA THR A 53 3.25 -25.91 10.52
C THR A 53 1.88 -25.67 9.87
N HIS A 54 1.80 -24.86 8.80
CA HIS A 54 0.57 -24.54 8.08
C HIS A 54 0.66 -24.93 6.59
N PRO A 55 0.65 -26.24 6.26
CA PRO A 55 0.80 -26.70 4.88
C PRO A 55 -0.34 -26.31 3.94
N SER A 56 -1.48 -25.89 4.48
CA SER A 56 -2.64 -25.38 3.74
C SER A 56 -2.52 -23.90 3.32
N LEU A 57 -1.52 -23.16 3.81
CA LEU A 57 -1.28 -21.78 3.41
C LEU A 57 -0.96 -21.69 1.92
N ARG A 58 -1.75 -20.85 1.21
CA ARG A 58 -1.61 -20.52 -0.21
C ARG A 58 -1.18 -19.09 -0.45
N GLY A 59 -1.45 -18.20 0.49
CA GLY A 59 -1.05 -16.80 0.38
C GLY A 59 -0.93 -16.09 1.71
N LEU A 60 -0.04 -15.12 1.76
CA LEU A 60 0.12 -14.22 2.89
C LEU A 60 0.19 -12.77 2.43
N ASN A 61 -0.55 -11.91 3.11
CA ASN A 61 -0.20 -10.50 3.09
C ASN A 61 0.95 -10.23 4.07
N VAL A 62 1.76 -9.22 3.75
CA VAL A 62 2.88 -8.78 4.57
C VAL A 62 2.71 -7.30 4.89
N THR A 63 2.74 -6.96 6.19
CA THR A 63 2.75 -5.57 6.62
C THR A 63 3.98 -5.23 7.45
N LEU A 64 4.03 -4.03 7.99
CA LEU A 64 5.13 -3.59 8.85
C LEU A 64 5.39 -4.58 10.00
N PRO A 65 6.67 -4.80 10.37
CA PRO A 65 7.87 -4.21 9.77
C PRO A 65 8.46 -5.01 8.60
N TYR A 66 7.86 -6.14 8.21
CA TYR A 66 8.48 -7.23 7.47
C TYR A 66 8.50 -7.09 5.94
N LYS A 67 7.92 -6.03 5.36
CA LYS A 67 7.81 -5.86 3.88
C LYS A 67 9.15 -5.95 3.12
N ARG A 68 10.26 -5.58 3.76
CA ARG A 68 11.61 -5.68 3.19
C ARG A 68 12.33 -6.97 3.60
N GLU A 69 12.26 -7.29 4.88
CA GLU A 69 12.99 -8.44 5.45
C GLU A 69 12.51 -9.77 4.88
N VAL A 70 11.22 -9.86 4.52
CA VAL A 70 10.61 -11.06 3.95
C VAL A 70 11.28 -11.50 2.64
N LEU A 71 11.91 -10.58 1.90
CA LEU A 71 12.54 -10.87 0.61
C LEU A 71 13.69 -11.89 0.70
N HIS A 72 14.28 -12.05 1.87
CA HIS A 72 15.33 -13.07 2.10
C HIS A 72 14.82 -14.52 2.04
N TYR A 73 13.50 -14.71 2.02
CA TYR A 73 12.84 -16.03 2.04
C TYR A 73 12.10 -16.34 0.74
N MET A 74 12.24 -15.49 -0.30
CA MET A 74 11.50 -15.62 -1.55
C MET A 74 12.30 -16.38 -2.60
N ASP A 75 11.61 -17.22 -3.39
CA ASP A 75 12.18 -17.93 -4.52
C ASP A 75 12.12 -17.08 -5.79
N ALA A 76 11.08 -16.23 -5.91
CA ALA A 76 10.88 -15.29 -7.02
C ALA A 76 10.27 -13.98 -6.56
N CYS A 77 10.52 -12.93 -7.33
CA CYS A 77 9.97 -11.59 -7.11
C CYS A 77 9.35 -11.04 -8.40
N SER A 78 8.23 -10.34 -8.25
CA SER A 78 7.66 -9.56 -9.36
C SER A 78 8.54 -8.32 -9.67
N PRO A 79 8.43 -7.72 -10.88
CA PRO A 79 9.19 -6.52 -11.23
C PRO A 79 9.02 -5.36 -10.26
N GLU A 80 7.83 -5.18 -9.70
CA GLU A 80 7.56 -4.16 -8.68
C GLU A 80 8.36 -4.42 -7.41
N VAL A 81 8.44 -5.67 -6.97
CA VAL A 81 9.21 -6.06 -5.78
C VAL A 81 10.69 -5.86 -6.01
N GLU A 82 11.21 -6.24 -7.19
CA GLU A 82 12.61 -6.03 -7.56
C GLU A 82 12.98 -4.53 -7.52
N ARG A 83 12.09 -3.68 -8.03
CA ARG A 83 12.29 -2.21 -8.07
C ARG A 83 12.18 -1.58 -6.68
N LEU A 84 11.15 -1.97 -5.90
CA LEU A 84 10.83 -1.36 -4.60
C LEU A 84 11.62 -1.96 -3.43
N GLN A 85 12.16 -3.16 -3.60
CA GLN A 85 12.79 -3.94 -2.54
C GLN A 85 11.85 -4.09 -1.32
N ALA A 86 10.55 -4.32 -1.61
CA ALA A 86 9.52 -4.53 -0.60
C ALA A 86 8.33 -5.31 -1.19
N ALA A 87 7.81 -6.27 -0.43
CA ALA A 87 6.64 -7.06 -0.78
C ALA A 87 5.51 -6.87 0.24
N ASN A 88 4.26 -6.91 -0.22
CA ASN A 88 3.08 -6.94 0.64
C ASN A 88 2.18 -8.16 0.39
N VAL A 89 2.51 -9.00 -0.61
CA VAL A 89 1.78 -10.22 -0.93
C VAL A 89 2.77 -11.34 -1.26
N LEU A 90 2.53 -12.53 -0.70
CA LEU A 90 3.24 -13.77 -1.01
C LEU A 90 2.25 -14.78 -1.58
N CYS A 91 2.58 -15.34 -2.75
CA CYS A 91 1.94 -16.52 -3.30
C CYS A 91 2.76 -17.74 -2.91
N ILE A 92 2.11 -18.77 -2.35
CA ILE A 92 2.77 -19.95 -1.80
C ILE A 92 2.28 -21.19 -2.54
N GLU A 93 3.14 -21.75 -3.34
CA GLU A 93 2.92 -23.01 -4.01
C GLU A 93 3.64 -24.15 -3.27
N ARG A 94 3.14 -25.36 -3.37
CA ARG A 94 3.82 -26.53 -2.79
C ARG A 94 4.41 -27.38 -3.93
N THR A 95 5.73 -27.55 -3.89
CA THR A 95 6.41 -28.47 -4.80
C THR A 95 5.94 -29.91 -4.56
N PRO A 96 6.16 -30.87 -5.50
CA PRO A 96 5.82 -32.26 -5.30
C PRO A 96 6.48 -32.88 -4.05
N SER A 97 7.62 -32.34 -3.59
CA SER A 97 8.29 -32.74 -2.34
C SER A 97 7.70 -32.10 -1.08
N GLY A 98 6.68 -31.23 -1.21
CA GLY A 98 6.02 -30.53 -0.11
C GLY A 98 6.71 -29.25 0.36
N HIS A 99 7.85 -28.87 -0.24
CA HIS A 99 8.52 -27.60 0.08
C HIS A 99 7.72 -26.40 -0.47
N PRO A 100 7.64 -25.27 0.27
CA PRO A 100 7.04 -24.06 -0.27
C PRO A 100 7.95 -23.47 -1.37
N TYR A 101 7.34 -23.03 -2.47
CA TYR A 101 7.91 -22.11 -3.45
C TYR A 101 7.16 -20.79 -3.32
N ILE A 102 7.86 -19.71 -3.09
CA ILE A 102 7.25 -18.44 -2.67
C ILE A 102 7.58 -17.35 -3.69
N THR A 103 6.53 -16.78 -4.27
CA THR A 103 6.64 -15.62 -5.15
C THR A 103 6.15 -14.36 -4.43
N ALA A 104 6.98 -13.33 -4.41
CA ALA A 104 6.66 -12.05 -3.78
C ALA A 104 6.09 -11.04 -4.78
N HIS A 105 5.04 -10.31 -4.37
CA HIS A 105 4.40 -9.25 -5.13
C HIS A 105 4.22 -7.98 -4.28
N ASN A 106 3.98 -6.85 -4.97
CA ASN A 106 3.62 -5.59 -4.31
C ASN A 106 2.35 -5.01 -4.92
N THR A 107 1.22 -5.22 -4.25
CA THR A 107 -0.09 -4.76 -4.69
C THR A 107 -0.43 -3.33 -4.23
N ASP A 108 0.39 -2.71 -3.37
CA ASP A 108 0.22 -1.29 -3.00
C ASP A 108 0.35 -0.39 -4.24
N VAL A 109 1.29 -0.73 -5.15
CA VAL A 109 1.44 -0.05 -6.45
C VAL A 109 0.16 -0.10 -7.26
N TRP A 110 -0.40 -1.31 -7.40
CA TRP A 110 -1.65 -1.54 -8.13
C TRP A 110 -2.81 -0.73 -7.53
N GLY A 111 -2.96 -0.83 -6.21
CA GLY A 111 -4.02 -0.13 -5.49
C GLY A 111 -3.95 1.38 -5.68
N PHE A 112 -2.77 1.98 -5.50
CA PHE A 112 -2.59 3.42 -5.68
C PHE A 112 -2.79 3.84 -7.15
N TYR A 113 -2.17 3.13 -8.10
CA TYR A 113 -2.29 3.41 -9.54
C TYR A 113 -3.76 3.47 -9.97
N HIS A 114 -4.54 2.41 -9.66
CA HIS A 114 -5.92 2.31 -10.13
C HIS A 114 -6.89 3.20 -9.37
N SER A 115 -6.60 3.58 -8.14
CA SER A 115 -7.40 4.55 -7.38
C SER A 115 -7.14 6.00 -7.78
N LEU A 116 -5.93 6.31 -8.28
CA LEU A 116 -5.58 7.65 -8.75
C LEU A 116 -6.00 7.88 -10.21
N LEU A 117 -5.79 6.89 -11.09
CA LEU A 117 -6.00 7.01 -12.54
C LEU A 117 -7.33 7.64 -12.96
N PRO A 118 -8.50 7.27 -12.38
CA PRO A 118 -9.80 7.86 -12.76
C PRO A 118 -9.96 9.33 -12.38
N LEU A 119 -9.09 9.86 -11.51
CA LEU A 119 -9.13 11.23 -11.03
C LEU A 119 -8.27 12.18 -11.86
N LEU A 120 -7.43 11.64 -12.73
CA LEU A 120 -6.50 12.39 -13.57
C LEU A 120 -7.18 12.84 -14.87
N SER A 121 -6.77 14.03 -15.35
CA SER A 121 -7.06 14.49 -16.71
C SER A 121 -6.07 13.87 -17.72
N GLU A 122 -6.24 14.20 -19.01
CA GLU A 122 -5.28 13.84 -20.07
C GLU A 122 -3.89 14.43 -19.79
N GLU A 123 -3.85 15.68 -19.33
CA GLU A 123 -2.63 16.31 -18.86
C GLU A 123 -2.21 15.73 -17.51
N ARG A 124 -0.98 15.25 -17.43
CA ARG A 124 -0.43 14.68 -16.20
C ARG A 124 0.10 15.80 -15.30
N PRO A 125 -0.47 15.98 -14.10
CA PRO A 125 -0.04 17.02 -13.18
C PRO A 125 1.35 16.72 -12.61
N HIS A 126 2.10 17.75 -12.22
CA HIS A 126 3.23 17.57 -11.32
C HIS A 126 2.73 17.24 -9.90
N ALA A 127 3.47 16.42 -9.15
CA ALA A 127 3.04 15.96 -7.83
C ALA A 127 4.06 16.31 -6.73
N TRP A 128 3.57 16.68 -5.55
CA TRP A 128 4.32 16.60 -4.31
C TRP A 128 3.94 15.31 -3.56
N VAL A 129 4.94 14.53 -3.16
CA VAL A 129 4.76 13.31 -2.38
C VAL A 129 5.41 13.47 -1.01
N PHE A 130 4.59 13.52 0.02
CA PHE A 130 5.05 13.68 1.41
C PHE A 130 5.33 12.31 2.01
N GLY A 131 6.59 12.07 2.42
CA GLY A 131 7.03 10.83 3.06
C GLY A 131 8.08 10.05 2.27
N THR A 132 8.79 9.15 2.99
CA THR A 132 9.93 8.35 2.47
C THR A 132 9.85 6.87 2.86
N GLY A 133 8.72 6.41 3.38
CA GLY A 133 8.48 5.03 3.79
C GLY A 133 8.14 4.11 2.61
N GLY A 134 7.90 2.84 2.91
CA GLY A 134 7.54 1.83 1.90
C GLY A 134 6.29 2.18 1.08
N ALA A 135 5.27 2.78 1.71
CA ALA A 135 4.08 3.26 1.01
C ALA A 135 4.42 4.40 0.03
N ALA A 136 5.28 5.35 0.44
CA ALA A 136 5.75 6.41 -0.45
C ALA A 136 6.51 5.83 -1.66
N SER A 137 7.35 4.81 -1.47
CA SER A 137 8.06 4.16 -2.58
C SER A 137 7.09 3.55 -3.60
N ALA A 138 6.01 2.91 -3.14
CA ALA A 138 4.97 2.38 -4.02
C ALA A 138 4.24 3.50 -4.80
N VAL A 139 3.95 4.62 -4.12
CA VAL A 139 3.37 5.83 -4.75
C VAL A 139 4.27 6.36 -5.85
N LEU A 140 5.57 6.57 -5.55
CA LEU A 140 6.54 7.09 -6.53
C LEU A 140 6.61 6.20 -7.78
N TYR A 141 6.70 4.88 -7.57
CA TYR A 141 6.73 3.93 -8.69
C TYR A 141 5.43 3.97 -9.52
N ALA A 142 4.28 4.06 -8.88
CA ALA A 142 3.00 4.20 -9.58
C ALA A 142 2.92 5.52 -10.37
N LEU A 143 3.44 6.63 -9.84
CA LEU A 143 3.53 7.92 -10.55
C LEU A 143 4.45 7.82 -11.78
N GLU A 144 5.59 7.11 -11.67
CA GLU A 144 6.46 6.81 -12.81
C GLU A 144 5.69 6.07 -13.92
N GLN A 145 4.91 5.04 -13.56
CA GLN A 145 4.08 4.28 -14.52
C GLN A 145 2.97 5.15 -15.16
N LEU A 146 2.45 6.14 -14.44
CA LEU A 146 1.46 7.10 -14.94
C LEU A 146 2.07 8.24 -15.76
N GLY A 147 3.40 8.34 -15.85
CA GLY A 147 4.10 9.45 -16.51
C GLY A 147 3.96 10.77 -15.76
N ILE A 148 3.77 10.72 -14.44
CA ILE A 148 3.61 11.89 -13.57
C ILE A 148 4.97 12.24 -12.97
N SER A 149 5.44 13.46 -13.22
CA SER A 149 6.64 14.00 -12.54
C SER A 149 6.33 14.35 -11.10
N TYR A 150 7.32 14.18 -10.21
CA TYR A 150 7.10 14.42 -8.78
C TYR A 150 8.34 14.99 -8.08
N GLU A 151 8.10 15.62 -6.95
CA GLU A 151 9.10 15.93 -5.92
C GLU A 151 8.73 15.23 -4.62
N GLN A 152 9.71 14.54 -4.03
CA GLN A 152 9.54 13.89 -2.74
C GLN A 152 9.93 14.83 -1.61
N VAL A 153 9.05 14.97 -0.61
CA VAL A 153 9.23 15.88 0.51
C VAL A 153 9.41 15.11 1.82
N SER A 154 10.43 15.49 2.60
CA SER A 154 10.80 14.80 3.84
C SER A 154 11.16 15.78 4.94
N ARG A 155 11.02 15.37 6.22
CA ARG A 155 11.51 16.08 7.41
C ARG A 155 13.04 16.10 7.46
N THR A 156 13.66 15.04 6.95
CA THR A 156 15.12 14.89 6.87
C THR A 156 15.46 14.53 5.42
N PRO A 157 15.48 15.54 4.52
CA PRO A 157 15.65 15.30 3.10
C PRO A 157 17.04 14.73 2.78
N GLN A 158 17.07 13.77 1.89
CA GLN A 158 18.29 13.25 1.27
C GLN A 158 18.47 13.85 -0.12
N SER A 159 19.55 13.48 -0.81
CA SER A 159 19.80 13.96 -2.18
C SER A 159 18.60 13.69 -3.09
N GLY A 160 18.11 14.71 -3.78
CA GLY A 160 16.93 14.66 -4.63
C GLY A 160 15.59 14.84 -3.91
N GLN A 161 15.59 15.06 -2.60
CA GLN A 161 14.40 15.33 -1.81
C GLN A 161 14.36 16.78 -1.33
N ARG A 162 13.17 17.27 -1.04
CA ARG A 162 12.92 18.61 -0.50
C ARG A 162 12.55 18.54 0.99
N SER A 163 12.82 19.63 1.71
CA SER A 163 12.28 19.81 3.08
C SER A 163 10.92 20.51 3.02
N TYR A 164 10.12 20.35 4.07
CA TYR A 164 8.83 21.07 4.20
C TYR A 164 9.02 22.58 4.22
N GLU A 165 10.10 23.07 4.85
CA GLU A 165 10.42 24.49 4.98
C GLU A 165 10.81 25.13 3.64
N SER A 166 11.20 24.32 2.65
CA SER A 166 11.55 24.81 1.30
C SER A 166 10.33 25.00 0.38
N LEU A 167 9.16 24.54 0.80
CA LEU A 167 7.94 24.65 -0.03
C LEU A 167 7.39 26.08 0.05
N THR A 168 7.19 26.70 -1.09
CA THR A 168 6.59 28.01 -1.18
C THR A 168 5.14 27.96 -1.64
N ARG A 169 4.38 29.03 -1.41
CA ARG A 169 3.02 29.15 -1.89
C ARG A 169 2.96 29.11 -3.43
N GLU A 170 3.84 29.83 -4.10
CA GLU A 170 3.87 29.91 -5.57
C GLU A 170 4.11 28.55 -6.21
N GLU A 171 5.03 27.77 -5.63
CA GLU A 171 5.27 26.39 -6.10
C GLU A 171 4.08 25.47 -5.79
N GLY A 172 3.42 25.67 -4.65
CA GLY A 172 2.19 24.94 -4.32
C GLY A 172 1.07 25.21 -5.31
N GLU A 173 0.84 26.48 -5.69
CA GLU A 173 -0.13 26.88 -6.72
C GLU A 173 0.17 26.25 -8.09
N ALA A 174 1.45 25.99 -8.40
CA ALA A 174 1.92 25.33 -9.63
C ALA A 174 1.94 23.79 -9.56
N THR A 175 1.67 23.19 -8.40
CA THR A 175 1.71 21.75 -8.17
C THR A 175 0.31 21.20 -7.89
N PRO A 176 -0.46 20.75 -8.90
CA PRO A 176 -1.87 20.40 -8.73
C PRO A 176 -2.14 19.12 -7.92
N LEU A 177 -1.14 18.22 -7.74
CA LEU A 177 -1.33 16.94 -7.07
C LEU A 177 -0.48 16.86 -5.80
N TRP A 178 -1.15 16.77 -4.63
CA TRP A 178 -0.48 16.62 -3.33
C TRP A 178 -0.85 15.28 -2.71
N ILE A 179 0.17 14.47 -2.35
CA ILE A 179 -0.04 13.10 -1.88
C ILE A 179 0.59 12.90 -0.51
N ASN A 180 -0.22 12.63 0.50
CA ASN A 180 0.27 12.24 1.83
C ASN A 180 0.51 10.74 1.88
N ALA A 181 1.78 10.34 1.94
CA ALA A 181 2.24 8.97 2.16
C ALA A 181 2.96 8.82 3.52
N THR A 182 2.65 9.70 4.48
CA THR A 182 3.14 9.67 5.88
C THR A 182 2.04 9.18 6.81
N PRO A 183 2.37 8.79 8.06
CA PRO A 183 1.37 8.53 9.09
C PRO A 183 0.80 9.80 9.74
N ILE A 184 1.26 11.01 9.36
CA ILE A 184 0.78 12.28 9.93
C ILE A 184 -0.67 12.53 9.54
N GLY A 185 -1.53 12.62 10.52
CA GLY A 185 -2.98 12.74 10.38
C GLY A 185 -3.75 11.53 10.89
N LEU A 186 -3.06 10.47 11.38
CA LEU A 186 -3.68 9.35 12.09
C LEU A 186 -4.22 9.77 13.45
N HIS A 187 -3.58 10.74 14.10
CA HIS A 187 -3.99 11.23 15.42
C HIS A 187 -4.54 12.65 15.33
N GLU A 188 -5.47 12.95 16.24
CA GLU A 188 -6.06 14.28 16.33
C GLU A 188 -4.99 15.36 16.58
N GLY A 189 -5.09 16.48 15.88
CA GLY A 189 -4.13 17.59 15.97
C GLY A 189 -2.88 17.45 15.09
N GLU A 190 -2.61 16.28 14.52
CA GLU A 190 -1.49 16.12 13.59
C GLU A 190 -1.86 16.68 12.21
N CYS A 191 -0.97 17.52 11.65
CA CYS A 191 -1.12 18.05 10.31
C CYS A 191 0.25 18.29 9.68
N LEU A 192 0.35 18.03 8.37
CA LEU A 192 1.56 18.35 7.61
C LEU A 192 1.79 19.87 7.57
N PRO A 193 3.03 20.38 7.73
CA PRO A 193 3.34 21.81 7.64
C PRO A 193 3.47 22.24 6.17
N LEU A 194 2.33 22.42 5.49
CA LEU A 194 2.27 22.76 4.07
C LEU A 194 1.74 24.18 3.84
N PRO A 195 2.05 24.81 2.69
CA PRO A 195 1.50 26.12 2.31
C PRO A 195 0.05 25.96 1.83
N TYR A 196 -0.89 25.64 2.73
CA TYR A 196 -2.29 25.35 2.42
C TYR A 196 -3.04 26.49 1.73
N GLU A 197 -2.57 27.72 1.85
CA GLU A 197 -3.05 28.90 1.14
C GLU A 197 -2.83 28.83 -0.38
N ALA A 198 -2.00 27.89 -0.86
CA ALA A 198 -1.81 27.61 -2.28
C ALA A 198 -2.94 26.76 -2.88
N LEU A 199 -3.70 26.04 -2.03
CA LEU A 199 -4.74 25.11 -2.51
C LEU A 199 -5.96 25.86 -3.07
N GLY A 200 -6.57 25.29 -4.11
CA GLY A 200 -7.79 25.76 -4.76
C GLY A 200 -8.41 24.67 -5.63
N GLU A 201 -9.41 25.00 -6.42
CA GLU A 201 -10.24 24.08 -7.23
C GLU A 201 -9.44 23.23 -8.23
N SER A 202 -8.27 23.71 -8.67
CA SER A 202 -7.38 22.97 -9.59
C SER A 202 -6.61 21.83 -8.92
N HIS A 203 -6.61 21.79 -7.58
CA HIS A 203 -5.80 20.79 -6.84
C HIS A 203 -6.57 19.51 -6.56
N LEU A 204 -5.81 18.41 -6.51
CA LEU A 204 -6.21 17.11 -5.97
C LEU A 204 -5.29 16.76 -4.80
N CYS A 205 -5.84 16.60 -3.62
CA CYS A 205 -5.14 16.12 -2.45
C CYS A 205 -5.51 14.65 -2.19
N TYR A 206 -4.51 13.79 -2.22
CA TYR A 206 -4.65 12.35 -1.97
C TYR A 206 -3.97 11.99 -0.65
N ASP A 207 -4.68 11.37 0.28
CA ASP A 207 -4.13 10.87 1.53
C ASP A 207 -4.19 9.35 1.55
N LEU A 208 -3.07 8.67 1.79
CA LEU A 208 -3.06 7.22 1.93
C LEU A 208 -3.77 6.74 3.21
N ILE A 209 -3.99 7.63 4.17
CA ILE A 209 -4.78 7.35 5.37
C ILE A 209 -6.25 7.25 4.97
N TYR A 210 -6.91 6.18 5.43
CA TYR A 210 -8.34 5.91 5.21
C TYR A 210 -9.17 6.01 6.49
N ASN A 211 -8.52 5.97 7.65
CA ASN A 211 -9.18 6.11 8.96
C ASN A 211 -8.21 6.81 9.94
N PRO A 212 -8.58 7.99 10.48
CA PRO A 212 -9.84 8.72 10.25
C PRO A 212 -9.96 9.31 8.83
N SER A 213 -11.17 9.52 8.33
CA SER A 213 -11.44 10.25 7.08
C SER A 213 -12.63 11.21 7.28
N PRO A 214 -12.51 12.49 6.83
CA PRO A 214 -11.30 13.10 6.27
C PRO A 214 -10.24 13.40 7.34
N THR A 215 -8.97 13.23 6.97
CA THR A 215 -7.81 13.62 7.80
C THR A 215 -7.70 15.15 7.93
N PRO A 216 -6.88 15.71 8.84
CA PRO A 216 -6.60 17.14 8.88
C PRO A 216 -6.09 17.70 7.55
N PHE A 217 -5.27 16.95 6.82
CA PHE A 217 -4.80 17.30 5.48
C PHE A 217 -5.96 17.45 4.49
N LEU A 218 -6.81 16.43 4.38
CA LEU A 218 -7.96 16.46 3.47
C LEU A 218 -9.02 17.49 3.87
N ARG A 219 -9.23 17.72 5.17
CA ARG A 219 -10.16 18.80 5.63
C ARG A 219 -9.71 20.19 5.15
N ARG A 220 -8.40 20.49 5.23
CA ARG A 220 -7.86 21.76 4.72
C ARG A 220 -8.00 21.85 3.21
N ALA A 221 -7.76 20.77 2.48
CA ALA A 221 -7.97 20.72 1.02
C ALA A 221 -9.41 21.04 0.66
N LEU A 222 -10.38 20.40 1.29
CA LEU A 222 -11.80 20.63 1.05
C LEU A 222 -12.23 22.08 1.39
N GLN A 223 -11.70 22.65 2.50
CA GLN A 223 -11.98 24.05 2.88
C GLN A 223 -11.46 25.07 1.86
N SER A 224 -10.40 24.72 1.12
CA SER A 224 -9.82 25.52 0.05
C SER A 224 -10.47 25.29 -1.33
N GLY A 225 -11.50 24.43 -1.41
CA GLY A 225 -12.17 24.08 -2.68
C GLY A 225 -11.43 23.02 -3.50
N ALA A 226 -10.34 22.45 -3.00
CA ALA A 226 -9.63 21.37 -3.68
C ALA A 226 -10.41 20.06 -3.63
N ARG A 227 -10.17 19.17 -4.62
CA ARG A 227 -10.64 17.79 -4.58
C ARG A 227 -9.84 16.99 -3.55
N ALA A 228 -10.52 16.10 -2.84
CA ALA A 228 -9.90 15.28 -1.80
C ALA A 228 -10.20 13.78 -2.03
N LYS A 229 -9.21 12.95 -1.82
CA LYS A 229 -9.30 11.49 -1.92
C LYS A 229 -8.57 10.86 -0.75
N ASP A 230 -9.23 9.94 -0.04
CA ASP A 230 -8.61 9.11 1.00
C ASP A 230 -8.11 7.76 0.45
N GLY A 231 -7.40 7.01 1.30
CA GLY A 231 -6.77 5.75 0.94
C GLY A 231 -7.69 4.53 0.91
N LEU A 232 -9.00 4.67 1.15
CA LEU A 232 -9.90 3.51 1.30
C LEU A 232 -10.00 2.69 0.01
N GLU A 233 -10.15 3.35 -1.15
CA GLU A 233 -10.22 2.63 -2.42
C GLU A 233 -8.90 1.92 -2.76
N MET A 234 -7.75 2.58 -2.51
CA MET A 234 -6.43 1.95 -2.64
C MET A 234 -6.33 0.68 -1.79
N LEU A 235 -6.82 0.74 -0.55
CA LEU A 235 -6.82 -0.39 0.39
C LEU A 235 -7.64 -1.57 -0.14
N HIS A 236 -8.79 -1.32 -0.73
CA HIS A 236 -9.64 -2.36 -1.33
C HIS A 236 -8.97 -2.94 -2.59
N LEU A 237 -8.54 -2.10 -3.52
CA LEU A 237 -7.93 -2.53 -4.77
C LEU A 237 -6.65 -3.37 -4.56
N GLN A 238 -5.82 -3.04 -3.57
CA GLN A 238 -4.63 -3.86 -3.26
C GLN A 238 -5.02 -5.22 -2.67
N ALA A 239 -6.13 -5.31 -1.92
CA ALA A 239 -6.63 -6.57 -1.38
C ALA A 239 -7.28 -7.44 -2.48
N ASP A 240 -8.07 -6.84 -3.37
CA ASP A 240 -8.62 -7.51 -4.55
C ASP A 240 -7.51 -8.07 -5.44
N LYS A 241 -6.44 -7.29 -5.64
CA LYS A 241 -5.30 -7.73 -6.44
C LYS A 241 -4.54 -8.88 -5.76
N ALA A 242 -4.41 -8.86 -4.43
CA ALA A 242 -3.83 -9.98 -3.69
C ALA A 242 -4.64 -11.26 -3.91
N TRP A 243 -5.98 -11.16 -3.83
CA TRP A 243 -6.86 -12.28 -4.12
C TRP A 243 -6.69 -12.83 -5.54
N GLN A 244 -6.66 -11.96 -6.55
CA GLN A 244 -6.41 -12.36 -7.94
C GLN A 244 -5.08 -13.11 -8.11
N LEU A 245 -4.02 -12.66 -7.44
CA LEU A 245 -2.71 -13.32 -7.49
C LEU A 245 -2.74 -14.70 -6.85
N TRP A 246 -3.44 -14.89 -5.73
CA TRP A 246 -3.55 -16.17 -5.05
C TRP A 246 -4.37 -17.20 -5.81
N THR A 247 -5.33 -16.75 -6.62
CA THR A 247 -6.25 -17.62 -7.38
C THR A 247 -5.86 -17.79 -8.84
N ALA A 248 -4.86 -17.07 -9.34
CA ALA A 248 -4.47 -17.10 -10.75
C ALA A 248 -4.09 -18.50 -11.27
N ASN A 249 -3.60 -19.39 -10.41
CA ASN A 249 -3.17 -20.75 -10.77
C ASN A 249 -4.26 -21.81 -10.50
N GLU A 250 -5.47 -21.42 -10.05
CA GLU A 250 -6.57 -22.36 -9.81
C GLU A 250 -7.47 -22.52 -11.06
N GLU A 251 -7.24 -21.74 -12.11
CA GLU A 251 -8.04 -21.73 -13.35
C GLU A 251 -7.42 -22.57 -14.50
N GLU A 252 -6.26 -23.23 -14.28
CA GLU A 252 -5.66 -24.19 -15.22
C GLU A 252 -5.91 -25.65 -14.78
#